data_760f5101b157fd1b58838e6eb3ac398f
#
_entry.id   760f5101b157fd1b58838e6eb3ac398f
#
_cell.length_a   1.000
_cell.length_b   1.000
_cell.length_c   1.000
_cell.angle_alpha   90.00
_cell.angle_beta   90.00
_cell.angle_gamma   90.00
#
_symmetry.space_group_name_H-M   'P 1'
#
loop_
_entity.id
_entity.type
_entity.pdbx_description
1 polymer ?
#
loop_
_entity_poly.entity_id
_entity_poly.type
_entity_poly.pdbx_seq_one_letter_code
_entity_poly.pdbx_strand_id
1 'polypeptide(L)'
;MEIRKARLEDLDRIVEIELENFSIEEAIPHSVFEAHLREIQTSFLVAEKEGKIIGYIEGPVAPHRYLQDQSFTEDIKDYSHETGGYISVTCLSIAKEAQGLGLGQKLLTALKEVALEDKREGINLTCHD
;
A
#
# COMPACT_ATOMS: atom_id res chain seq x y z
N MET A 1 -17.40 4.46 5.76
CA MET A 1 -15.99 4.25 5.44
C MET A 1 -15.82 4.08 3.94
N GLU A 2 -14.83 4.72 3.38
CA GLU A 2 -14.53 4.66 1.96
C GLU A 2 -13.11 4.14 1.75
N ILE A 3 -12.92 3.25 0.78
CA ILE A 3 -11.58 2.83 0.35
C ILE A 3 -11.37 3.43 -1.04
N ARG A 4 -10.30 4.20 -1.17
CA ARG A 4 -10.00 4.93 -2.39
C ARG A 4 -8.51 4.92 -2.69
N LYS A 5 -8.12 5.38 -3.87
CA LYS A 5 -6.71 5.56 -4.20
C LYS A 5 -6.09 6.62 -3.31
N ALA A 6 -4.87 6.37 -2.87
CA ALA A 6 -4.11 7.32 -2.09
C ALA A 6 -3.71 8.52 -2.96
N ARG A 7 -3.59 9.68 -2.32
CA ARG A 7 -3.17 10.92 -2.96
C ARG A 7 -1.94 11.45 -2.23
N LEU A 8 -1.19 12.31 -2.89
CA LEU A 8 0.00 12.91 -2.27
C LEU A 8 -0.35 13.67 -0.99
N GLU A 9 -1.53 14.27 -0.93
CA GLU A 9 -2.01 14.99 0.26
C GLU A 9 -2.23 14.07 1.47
N ASP A 10 -2.29 12.75 1.26
CA ASP A 10 -2.46 11.77 2.35
C ASP A 10 -1.13 11.41 3.03
N LEU A 11 -0.01 11.90 2.49
CA LEU A 11 1.34 11.47 2.91
C LEU A 11 1.58 11.61 4.41
N ASP A 12 1.26 12.77 4.98
CA ASP A 12 1.56 13.01 6.39
C ASP A 12 0.81 12.05 7.31
N ARG A 13 -0.45 11.77 6.98
CA ARG A 13 -1.26 10.84 7.78
C ARG A 13 -0.78 9.40 7.63
N ILE A 14 -0.35 9.01 6.43
CA ILE A 14 0.21 7.68 6.18
C ILE A 14 1.46 7.49 7.05
N VAL A 15 2.33 8.48 7.09
CA VAL A 15 3.53 8.43 7.91
C VAL A 15 3.18 8.31 9.39
N GLU A 16 2.17 9.05 9.85
CA GLU A 16 1.70 8.95 11.24
C GLU A 16 1.25 7.53 11.59
N ILE A 17 0.47 6.90 10.71
CA ILE A 17 -0.03 5.54 10.94
C ILE A 17 1.14 4.55 10.99
N GLU A 18 2.11 4.72 10.12
CA GLU A 18 3.30 3.86 10.11
C GLU A 18 4.04 3.96 11.45
N LEU A 19 4.20 5.17 11.97
CA LEU A 19 4.90 5.41 13.24
C LEU A 19 4.10 4.95 14.46
N GLU A 20 2.79 4.76 14.33
CA GLU A 20 1.98 4.15 15.40
C GLU A 20 2.29 2.67 15.54
N ASN A 21 2.66 2.01 14.45
CA ASN A 21 2.81 0.55 14.41
C ASN A 21 4.26 0.08 14.41
N PHE A 22 5.20 0.95 14.07
CA PHE A 22 6.61 0.60 13.97
C PHE A 22 7.47 1.65 14.66
N SER A 23 8.61 1.23 15.19
CA SER A 23 9.59 2.17 15.74
C SER A 23 10.15 3.03 14.59
N ILE A 24 10.74 4.17 14.93
CA ILE A 24 11.30 5.07 13.92
C ILE A 24 12.38 4.39 13.08
N GLU A 25 13.06 3.40 13.65
CA GLU A 25 14.11 2.63 12.98
C GLU A 25 13.54 1.62 11.99
N GLU A 26 12.34 1.12 12.26
CA GLU A 26 11.68 0.10 11.44
C GLU A 26 10.70 0.70 10.42
N ALA A 27 10.20 1.89 10.70
CA ALA A 27 9.18 2.52 9.87
C ALA A 27 9.76 2.92 8.51
N ILE A 28 8.91 2.84 7.48
CA ILE A 28 9.27 3.34 6.15
C ILE A 28 9.40 4.88 6.25
N PRO A 29 10.51 5.45 5.79
CA PRO A 29 10.72 6.90 5.87
C PRO A 29 9.73 7.71 5.02
N HIS A 30 9.51 8.96 5.42
CA HIS A 30 8.65 9.91 4.71
C HIS A 30 9.02 10.01 3.22
N SER A 31 10.31 10.11 2.91
CA SER A 31 10.78 10.25 1.53
C SER A 31 10.44 9.03 0.66
N VAL A 32 10.45 7.84 1.26
CA VAL A 32 10.10 6.60 0.55
C VAL A 32 8.60 6.57 0.28
N PHE A 33 7.76 6.92 1.26
CA PHE A 33 6.32 7.01 1.03
C PHE A 33 5.98 8.03 -0.04
N GLU A 34 6.65 9.17 -0.05
CA GLU A 34 6.42 10.18 -1.09
C GLU A 34 6.74 9.62 -2.47
N ALA A 35 7.88 8.94 -2.62
CA ALA A 35 8.25 8.30 -3.88
C ALA A 35 7.21 7.25 -4.30
N HIS A 36 6.72 6.46 -3.35
CA HIS A 36 5.70 5.45 -3.62
C HIS A 36 4.38 6.08 -4.07
N LEU A 37 3.96 7.16 -3.42
CA LEU A 37 2.73 7.87 -3.82
C LEU A 37 2.83 8.46 -5.23
N ARG A 38 4.03 8.89 -5.63
CA ARG A 38 4.25 9.44 -6.98
C ARG A 38 4.35 8.35 -8.03
N GLU A 39 4.95 7.21 -7.71
CA GLU A 39 5.22 6.14 -8.67
C GLU A 39 4.06 5.17 -8.86
N ILE A 40 3.43 4.74 -7.75
CA ILE A 40 2.37 3.74 -7.80
C ILE A 40 1.06 4.38 -8.29
N GLN A 41 0.53 3.88 -9.40
CA GLN A 41 -0.63 4.49 -10.07
C GLN A 41 -1.97 3.92 -9.62
N THR A 42 -2.07 2.62 -9.36
CA THR A 42 -3.35 1.96 -9.14
C THR A 42 -3.46 1.20 -7.83
N SER A 43 -2.35 0.81 -7.24
CA SER A 43 -2.32 -0.14 -6.13
C SER A 43 -1.82 0.44 -4.80
N PHE A 44 -2.10 1.71 -4.58
CA PHE A 44 -1.90 2.35 -3.29
C PHE A 44 -3.26 2.86 -2.83
N LEU A 45 -3.84 2.19 -1.83
CA LEU A 45 -5.20 2.47 -1.35
C LEU A 45 -5.20 2.94 0.09
N VAL A 46 -6.13 3.82 0.43
CA VAL A 46 -6.36 4.26 1.80
C VAL A 46 -7.81 4.00 2.19
N ALA A 47 -8.03 3.75 3.48
CA ALA A 47 -9.37 3.67 4.05
C ALA A 47 -9.63 4.97 4.81
N GLU A 48 -10.72 5.65 4.45
CA GLU A 48 -11.08 6.94 5.03
C GLU A 48 -12.42 6.82 5.73
N LYS A 49 -12.48 7.32 6.96
CA LYS A 49 -13.72 7.35 7.73
C LYS A 49 -13.89 8.74 8.32
N GLU A 50 -15.02 9.37 8.00
CA GLU A 50 -15.35 10.70 8.51
C GLU A 50 -14.24 11.73 8.23
N GLY A 51 -13.67 11.66 7.03
CA GLY A 51 -12.62 12.58 6.59
C GLY A 51 -11.24 12.26 7.12
N LYS A 52 -11.07 11.16 7.85
CA LYS A 52 -9.78 10.77 8.43
C LYS A 52 -9.33 9.42 7.88
N ILE A 53 -8.06 9.35 7.48
CA ILE A 53 -7.48 8.09 7.03
C ILE A 53 -7.17 7.21 8.24
N ILE A 54 -7.65 5.97 8.21
CA ILE A 54 -7.49 5.01 9.30
C ILE A 54 -6.69 3.78 8.92
N GLY A 55 -6.25 3.69 7.68
CA GLY A 55 -5.41 2.58 7.23
C GLY A 55 -5.02 2.73 5.77
N TYR A 56 -4.03 1.96 5.36
CA TYR A 56 -3.59 1.96 3.97
C TYR A 56 -2.96 0.62 3.61
N ILE A 57 -2.94 0.35 2.30
CA ILE A 57 -2.21 -0.78 1.73
C ILE A 57 -1.53 -0.29 0.46
N GLU A 58 -0.29 -0.70 0.24
CA GLU A 58 0.44 -0.30 -0.96
C GLU A 58 1.30 -1.44 -1.51
N GLY A 59 1.53 -1.37 -2.81
CA GLY A 59 2.48 -2.23 -3.48
C GLY A 59 2.49 -1.93 -4.97
N PRO A 60 3.66 -1.91 -5.60
CA PRO A 60 3.75 -1.67 -7.04
C PRO A 60 3.29 -2.89 -7.83
N VAL A 61 2.93 -2.66 -9.09
CA VAL A 61 2.78 -3.74 -10.05
C VAL A 61 4.17 -4.13 -10.53
N ALA A 62 4.48 -5.41 -10.48
CA ALA A 62 5.77 -5.93 -10.91
C ALA A 62 5.57 -7.09 -11.88
N PRO A 63 6.48 -7.26 -12.87
CA PRO A 63 6.36 -8.37 -13.81
C PRO A 63 6.73 -9.72 -13.18
N HIS A 64 7.37 -9.70 -12.01
CA HIS A 64 7.85 -10.90 -11.32
C HIS A 64 6.96 -11.27 -10.15
N ARG A 65 6.88 -12.55 -9.88
CA ARG A 65 6.08 -13.11 -8.81
C ARG A 65 6.59 -12.73 -7.42
N TYR A 66 7.88 -12.44 -7.27
CA TYR A 66 8.50 -12.18 -5.98
C TYR A 66 8.81 -10.70 -5.81
N LEU A 67 8.70 -10.23 -4.55
CA LEU A 67 9.06 -8.87 -4.19
C LEU A 67 10.55 -8.65 -4.43
N GLN A 68 10.88 -7.45 -4.90
CA GLN A 68 12.26 -7.02 -5.09
C GLN A 68 12.62 -5.98 -4.04
N ASP A 69 13.88 -5.94 -3.64
CA ASP A 69 14.36 -4.95 -2.66
C ASP A 69 14.05 -3.53 -3.08
N GLN A 70 14.13 -3.25 -4.38
CA GLN A 70 13.81 -1.94 -4.96
C GLN A 70 12.39 -1.48 -4.61
N SER A 71 11.45 -2.40 -4.41
CA SER A 71 10.06 -2.09 -4.07
C SER A 71 9.90 -1.42 -2.71
N PHE A 72 10.93 -1.45 -1.87
CA PHE A 72 10.91 -0.87 -0.53
C PHE A 72 11.70 0.43 -0.44
N THR A 73 12.16 0.98 -1.56
CA THR A 73 13.02 2.16 -1.60
C THR A 73 12.42 3.28 -2.42
N GLU A 74 13.12 4.42 -2.47
CA GLU A 74 12.75 5.56 -3.31
C GLU A 74 12.89 5.25 -4.79
N ASP A 75 13.66 4.22 -5.15
CA ASP A 75 13.87 3.79 -6.54
C ASP A 75 12.79 2.82 -7.01
N ILE A 76 11.66 2.77 -6.34
CA ILE A 76 10.55 1.90 -6.68
C ILE A 76 10.13 2.05 -8.15
N LYS A 77 9.79 0.93 -8.77
CA LYS A 77 9.26 0.90 -10.14
C LYS A 77 7.86 0.30 -10.12
N ASP A 78 6.95 0.96 -10.80
CA ASP A 78 5.58 0.47 -10.94
C ASP A 78 5.31 0.18 -12.42
N TYR A 79 4.91 -1.05 -12.69
CA TYR A 79 4.65 -1.52 -14.06
C TYR A 79 3.15 -1.58 -14.37
N SER A 80 2.34 -0.73 -13.73
CA SER A 80 0.89 -0.71 -13.93
C SER A 80 0.49 -0.38 -15.37
N HIS A 81 1.39 0.22 -16.14
CA HIS A 81 1.16 0.51 -17.56
C HIS A 81 1.30 -0.74 -18.45
N GLU A 82 1.83 -1.83 -17.92
CA GLU A 82 1.96 -3.08 -18.67
C GLU A 82 0.81 -4.02 -18.31
N THR A 83 0.52 -4.98 -19.20
CA THR A 83 -0.51 -5.98 -18.95
C THR A 83 0.05 -7.13 -18.12
N GLY A 84 -0.83 -7.77 -17.32
CA GLY A 84 -0.43 -8.90 -16.49
C GLY A 84 0.36 -8.46 -15.27
N GLY A 85 1.32 -9.29 -14.85
CA GLY A 85 2.15 -9.03 -13.68
C GLY A 85 1.39 -9.23 -12.37
N TYR A 86 2.05 -8.85 -11.28
CA TYR A 86 1.55 -9.06 -9.92
C TYR A 86 1.58 -7.74 -9.15
N ILE A 87 0.59 -7.55 -8.27
CA ILE A 87 0.69 -6.47 -7.29
C ILE A 87 1.50 -7.04 -6.11
N SER A 88 2.64 -6.41 -5.83
CA SER A 88 3.55 -6.87 -4.77
C SER A 88 3.38 -5.97 -3.54
N VAL A 89 2.63 -6.45 -2.54
CA VAL A 89 2.32 -5.64 -1.36
C VAL A 89 3.58 -5.42 -0.52
N THR A 90 3.94 -4.16 -0.35
CA THR A 90 5.09 -3.76 0.45
C THR A 90 4.71 -3.32 1.86
N CYS A 91 3.49 -2.82 2.04
CA CYS A 91 3.05 -2.35 3.35
C CYS A 91 1.53 -2.39 3.47
N LEU A 92 1.08 -2.80 4.65
CA LEU A 92 -0.33 -2.75 5.06
C LEU A 92 -0.31 -2.32 6.53
N SER A 93 -0.95 -1.21 6.85
CA SER A 93 -0.94 -0.69 8.20
C SER A 93 -2.28 -0.06 8.56
N ILE A 94 -2.70 -0.25 9.81
CA ILE A 94 -3.98 0.22 10.33
C ILE A 94 -3.70 1.10 11.54
N ALA A 95 -4.34 2.27 11.60
CA ALA A 95 -4.24 3.14 12.77
C ALA A 95 -4.69 2.37 14.02
N LYS A 96 -4.02 2.58 15.14
CA LYS A 96 -4.30 1.85 16.38
C LYS A 96 -5.77 1.95 16.79
N GLU A 97 -6.38 3.10 16.59
CA GLU A 97 -7.79 3.34 16.92
C GLU A 97 -8.76 2.48 16.09
N ALA A 98 -8.30 1.97 14.96
CA ALA A 98 -9.14 1.20 14.03
C ALA A 98 -8.76 -0.28 13.95
N GLN A 99 -7.80 -0.72 14.75
CA GLN A 99 -7.39 -2.13 14.75
C GLN A 99 -8.47 -3.01 15.38
N GLY A 100 -8.47 -4.28 14.98
CA GLY A 100 -9.43 -5.24 15.49
C GLY A 100 -10.81 -5.23 14.84
N LEU A 101 -11.00 -4.40 13.80
CA LEU A 101 -12.28 -4.26 13.13
C LEU A 101 -12.31 -4.93 11.73
N GLY A 102 -11.28 -5.71 11.41
CA GLY A 102 -11.19 -6.38 10.11
C GLY A 102 -10.84 -5.47 8.95
N LEU A 103 -10.33 -4.26 9.22
CA LEU A 103 -10.02 -3.28 8.18
C LEU A 103 -8.88 -3.74 7.26
N GLY A 104 -7.88 -4.42 7.81
CA GLY A 104 -6.78 -4.97 7.00
C GLY A 104 -7.30 -5.91 5.93
N GLN A 105 -8.25 -6.78 6.29
CA GLN A 105 -8.87 -7.71 5.34
C GLN A 105 -9.67 -6.96 4.28
N LYS A 106 -10.35 -5.88 4.67
CA LYS A 106 -11.11 -5.06 3.72
C LYS A 106 -10.20 -4.37 2.71
N LEU A 107 -9.07 -3.85 3.17
CA LEU A 107 -8.08 -3.23 2.29
C LEU A 107 -7.48 -4.26 1.33
N LEU A 108 -7.15 -5.44 1.83
CA LEU A 108 -6.62 -6.51 1.00
C LEU A 108 -7.65 -6.96 -0.05
N THR A 109 -8.92 -7.08 0.34
CA THR A 109 -9.99 -7.44 -0.59
C THR A 109 -10.15 -6.38 -1.68
N ALA A 110 -10.10 -5.10 -1.30
CA ALA A 110 -10.17 -4.01 -2.28
C ALA A 110 -9.00 -4.06 -3.26
N LEU A 111 -7.79 -4.38 -2.78
CA LEU A 111 -6.64 -4.52 -3.65
C LEU A 111 -6.77 -5.70 -4.60
N LYS A 112 -7.36 -6.81 -4.14
CA LYS A 112 -7.65 -7.95 -5.00
C LYS A 112 -8.62 -7.58 -6.11
N GLU A 113 -9.60 -6.72 -5.81
CA GLU A 113 -10.52 -6.22 -6.83
C GLU A 113 -9.81 -5.39 -7.88
N VAL A 114 -8.86 -4.54 -7.46
CA VAL A 114 -8.01 -3.78 -8.38
C VAL A 114 -7.24 -4.74 -9.29
N ALA A 115 -6.65 -5.79 -8.72
CA ALA A 115 -5.90 -6.78 -9.49
C ALA A 115 -6.80 -7.47 -10.54
N LEU A 116 -8.02 -7.81 -10.16
CA LEU A 116 -8.97 -8.45 -11.09
C LEU A 116 -9.39 -7.51 -12.21
N GLU A 117 -9.70 -6.25 -11.88
CA GLU A 117 -10.10 -5.25 -12.87
C GLU A 117 -8.97 -4.98 -13.87
N ASP A 118 -7.73 -4.92 -13.39
CA ASP A 118 -6.57 -4.64 -14.22
C ASP A 118 -5.98 -5.90 -14.85
N LYS A 119 -6.62 -7.06 -14.63
CA LYS A 119 -6.20 -8.36 -15.19
C LYS A 119 -4.78 -8.74 -14.78
N ARG A 120 -4.44 -8.50 -13.51
CA ARG A 120 -3.16 -8.95 -12.96
C ARG A 120 -3.22 -10.45 -12.71
N GLU A 121 -2.04 -11.07 -12.67
CA GLU A 121 -1.93 -12.52 -12.44
C GLU A 121 -2.10 -12.90 -10.97
N GLY A 122 -1.87 -11.95 -10.06
CA GLY A 122 -2.07 -12.20 -8.64
C GLY A 122 -1.53 -11.08 -7.77
N ILE A 123 -1.55 -11.35 -6.47
CA ILE A 123 -1.01 -10.46 -5.45
C ILE A 123 0.02 -11.24 -4.65
N ASN A 124 1.20 -10.64 -4.44
CA ASN A 124 2.24 -11.20 -3.59
C ASN A 124 2.21 -10.50 -2.25
N LEU A 125 2.26 -11.27 -1.18
CA LEU A 125 2.34 -10.76 0.17
C LEU A 125 3.65 -11.21 0.78
N THR A 126 4.34 -10.27 1.43
CA THR A 126 5.53 -10.60 2.21
C THR A 126 5.15 -10.53 3.67
N CYS A 127 5.36 -11.63 4.39
CA CYS A 127 5.18 -11.65 5.83
C CYS A 127 6.53 -11.40 6.48
N HIS A 128 6.60 -10.33 7.25
CA HIS A 128 7.75 -10.08 8.11
C HIS A 128 7.35 -10.51 9.51
N ASP A 129 8.00 -11.51 9.97
CA ASP A 129 7.82 -11.96 11.35
C ASP A 129 8.75 -11.19 12.28
#